data_9c2d51219144a072323c764d052083f1
#
_entry.id   9c2d51219144a072323c764d052083f1
#
_cell.length_a   1.000
_cell.length_b   1.000
_cell.length_c   1.000
_cell.angle_alpha   90.00
_cell.angle_beta   90.00
_cell.angle_gamma   90.00
#
_symmetry.space_group_name_H-M   'P 1'
#
loop_
_entity.id
_entity.type
_entity.pdbx_description
1 polymer ?
#
loop_
_entity_poly.entity_id
_entity_poly.type
_entity_poly.pdbx_seq_one_letter_code
_entity_poly.pdbx_strand_id
1 'polypeptide(L)'
;VISMLKGQVAQHTGTQAVVMVAGVGYLVNVPLGTRFDAESNEVVLHTMLIVRQDALDLYGFVDQRQREIFALLLNVSGIGPKTAMNIVSSVEPNRFLDEVASENVAYLTGLPGIGSKGAQRIVLELKERIA
;
A
#
# COMPACT_ATOMS: atom_id res chain seq x y z
N VAL A 1 7.09 -4.76 12.86
CA VAL A 1 8.34 -4.30 13.48
C VAL A 1 8.56 -2.81 13.25
N ILE A 2 8.52 -2.36 12.00
CA ILE A 2 8.64 -0.93 11.69
C ILE A 2 7.27 -0.48 11.19
N SER A 3 6.49 0.17 12.06
CA SER A 3 5.11 0.54 11.77
C SER A 3 4.95 1.99 11.34
N MET A 4 5.97 2.82 11.59
CA MET A 4 5.90 4.24 11.27
C MET A 4 7.31 4.80 11.16
N LEU A 5 7.51 5.72 10.23
CA LEU A 5 8.73 6.52 10.14
C LEU A 5 8.36 7.99 10.13
N LYS A 6 9.07 8.78 10.93
CA LYS A 6 8.96 10.23 10.92
C LYS A 6 10.34 10.82 10.64
N GLY A 7 10.47 11.53 9.54
CA GLY A 7 11.75 12.08 9.15
C GLY A 7 11.67 12.93 7.91
N GLN A 8 12.82 13.17 7.29
CA GLN A 8 12.94 14.01 6.11
C GLN A 8 13.16 13.17 4.87
N VAL A 9 12.50 13.52 3.77
CA VAL A 9 12.71 12.85 2.50
C VAL A 9 14.00 13.37 1.88
N ALA A 10 15.00 12.51 1.78
CA ALA A 10 16.29 12.86 1.18
C ALA A 10 16.28 12.64 -0.34
N GLN A 11 15.57 11.61 -0.81
CA GLN A 11 15.44 11.28 -2.23
C GLN A 11 14.04 10.74 -2.48
N HIS A 12 13.51 11.00 -3.67
CA HIS A 12 12.20 10.51 -4.05
C HIS A 12 12.15 10.25 -5.55
N THR A 13 11.82 9.02 -5.91
CA THR A 13 11.47 8.64 -7.29
C THR A 13 9.96 8.38 -7.33
N GLY A 14 9.44 7.91 -8.48
CA GLY A 14 8.01 7.62 -8.61
C GLY A 14 7.50 6.57 -7.61
N THR A 15 8.33 5.59 -7.24
CA THR A 15 7.90 4.45 -6.42
C THR A 15 8.74 4.22 -5.18
N GLN A 16 9.77 5.03 -4.95
CA GLN A 16 10.65 4.87 -3.79
C GLN A 16 11.02 6.21 -3.20
N ALA A 17 11.24 6.22 -1.89
CA ALA A 17 11.74 7.39 -1.19
C ALA A 17 12.78 6.96 -0.15
N VAL A 18 13.77 7.80 0.07
CA VAL A 18 14.69 7.62 1.19
C VAL A 18 14.30 8.61 2.27
N VAL A 19 13.92 8.09 3.42
CA VAL A 19 13.51 8.90 4.58
C VAL A 19 14.61 8.85 5.62
N MET A 20 15.15 10.01 5.96
CA MET A 20 16.21 10.14 6.95
C MET A 20 15.61 10.28 8.34
N VAL A 21 15.97 9.35 9.22
CA VAL A 21 15.53 9.37 10.62
C VAL A 21 16.78 9.22 11.49
N ALA A 22 17.11 10.26 12.22
CA ALA A 22 18.24 10.26 13.16
C ALA A 22 19.56 9.76 12.54
N GLY A 23 19.84 10.17 11.30
CA GLY A 23 21.06 9.80 10.59
C GLY A 23 20.99 8.48 9.82
N VAL A 24 19.87 7.77 9.89
CA VAL A 24 19.67 6.53 9.14
C VAL A 24 18.74 6.80 7.96
N GLY A 25 19.15 6.42 6.74
CA GLY A 25 18.32 6.52 5.55
C GLY A 25 17.56 5.23 5.32
N TYR A 26 16.24 5.29 5.40
CA TYR A 26 15.36 4.13 5.12
C TYR A 26 14.86 4.22 3.69
N LEU A 27 15.13 3.20 2.89
CA LEU A 27 14.56 3.10 1.54
C LEU A 27 13.17 2.49 1.66
N VAL A 28 12.18 3.27 1.26
CA VAL A 28 10.77 2.89 1.41
C VAL A 28 10.11 2.82 0.02
N ASN A 29 9.41 1.72 -0.24
CA ASN A 29 8.56 1.62 -1.43
C ASN A 29 7.25 2.34 -1.14
N VAL A 30 6.87 3.27 -2.00
CA VAL A 30 5.66 4.08 -1.84
C VAL A 30 4.77 3.94 -3.06
N PRO A 31 3.46 4.16 -2.91
CA PRO A 31 2.56 4.12 -4.07
C PRO A 31 2.98 5.13 -5.13
N LEU A 32 2.87 4.74 -6.39
CA LEU A 32 3.10 5.66 -7.50
C LEU A 32 2.14 6.85 -7.36
N GLY A 33 2.67 8.06 -7.52
CA GLY A 33 1.88 9.27 -7.34
C GLY A 33 1.88 9.83 -5.93
N THR A 34 2.57 9.18 -4.99
CA THR A 34 2.76 9.73 -3.64
C THR A 34 3.46 11.07 -3.73
N ARG A 35 2.91 12.06 -3.05
CA ARG A 35 3.48 13.40 -3.00
C ARG A 35 3.95 13.74 -1.61
N PHE A 36 5.13 14.34 -1.54
CA PHE A 36 5.68 14.86 -0.30
C PHE A 36 5.70 16.38 -0.39
N ASP A 37 5.27 17.03 0.69
CA ASP A 37 5.28 18.47 0.76
C ASP A 37 6.73 18.96 0.82
N ALA A 38 7.17 19.68 -0.22
CA ALA A 38 8.54 20.19 -0.31
C ALA A 38 8.83 21.26 0.75
N GLU A 39 7.80 21.90 1.27
CA GLU A 39 7.94 22.94 2.31
C GLU A 39 7.95 22.33 3.70
N SER A 40 7.48 21.09 3.86
CA SER A 40 7.49 20.39 5.12
C SER A 40 8.86 19.80 5.38
N ASN A 41 9.39 20.04 6.56
CA ASN A 41 10.67 19.47 6.98
C ASN A 41 10.55 18.02 7.44
N GLU A 42 9.33 17.53 7.65
CA GLU A 42 9.11 16.18 8.14
C GLU A 42 7.93 15.52 7.43
N VAL A 43 8.08 14.22 7.18
CA VAL A 43 6.98 13.39 6.71
C VAL A 43 6.75 12.28 7.72
N VAL A 44 5.51 11.83 7.80
CA VAL A 44 5.15 10.63 8.57
C VAL A 44 4.65 9.61 7.58
N LEU A 45 5.31 8.45 7.54
CA LEU A 45 4.88 7.33 6.73
C LEU A 45 4.41 6.21 7.63
N HIS A 46 3.26 5.64 7.30
CA HIS A 46 2.77 4.42 7.93
C HIS A 46 3.38 3.26 7.17
N THR A 47 4.17 2.45 7.84
CA THR A 47 5.02 1.48 7.18
C THR A 47 4.65 0.05 7.48
N MET A 48 5.08 -0.84 6.59
CA MET A 48 4.99 -2.29 6.77
C MET A 48 6.27 -2.90 6.24
N LEU A 49 6.93 -3.69 7.09
CA LEU A 49 8.13 -4.44 6.71
C LEU A 49 7.71 -5.83 6.25
N ILE A 50 8.11 -6.19 5.04
CA ILE A 50 7.87 -7.53 4.51
C ILE A 50 9.20 -8.26 4.46
N VAL A 51 9.25 -9.37 5.21
CA VAL A 51 10.45 -10.20 5.31
C VAL A 51 10.25 -11.42 4.42
N ARG A 52 11.17 -11.59 3.47
CA ARG A 52 11.22 -12.77 2.63
C ARG A 52 12.55 -13.46 2.84
N GLN A 53 12.71 -14.67 2.28
CA GLN A 53 13.91 -15.46 2.46
C GLN A 53 15.19 -14.70 2.06
N ASP A 54 15.11 -13.90 1.00
CA ASP A 54 16.26 -13.22 0.40
C ASP A 54 16.11 -11.70 0.37
N ALA A 55 15.10 -11.13 1.04
CA ALA A 55 14.85 -9.70 0.98
C ALA A 55 14.12 -9.19 2.22
N LEU A 56 14.43 -7.93 2.56
CA LEU A 56 13.69 -7.13 3.53
C LEU A 56 13.21 -5.90 2.79
N ASP A 57 11.90 -5.79 2.59
CA ASP A 57 11.33 -4.65 1.87
C ASP A 57 10.42 -3.84 2.79
N LEU A 58 10.66 -2.54 2.82
CA LEU A 58 9.86 -1.61 3.60
C LEU A 58 8.90 -0.88 2.65
N TYR A 59 7.61 -0.92 2.99
CA TYR A 59 6.55 -0.24 2.25
C TYR A 59 6.00 0.88 3.13
N GLY A 60 5.73 2.04 2.54
CA GLY A 60 5.26 3.19 3.31
C GLY A 60 4.15 3.96 2.60
N PHE A 61 3.27 4.53 3.40
CA PHE A 61 2.07 5.21 2.93
C PHE A 61 1.86 6.49 3.73
N VAL A 62 1.48 7.57 3.05
CA VAL A 62 1.18 8.84 3.72
C VAL A 62 -0.16 8.79 4.45
N ASP A 63 -1.06 7.90 4.02
CA ASP A 63 -2.38 7.71 4.62
C ASP A 63 -2.44 6.32 5.25
N GLN A 64 -2.83 6.25 6.51
CA GLN A 64 -2.98 4.99 7.23
C GLN A 64 -3.97 4.04 6.56
N ARG A 65 -5.00 4.58 5.89
CA ARG A 65 -5.97 3.78 5.15
C ARG A 65 -5.34 3.04 3.97
N GLN A 66 -4.38 3.66 3.30
CA GLN A 66 -3.63 2.97 2.25
C GLN A 66 -2.87 1.77 2.81
N ARG A 67 -2.27 1.93 3.97
CA ARG A 67 -1.56 0.83 4.64
C ARG A 67 -2.51 -0.31 4.99
N GLU A 68 -3.71 0.01 5.49
CA GLU A 68 -4.73 -0.98 5.81
C GLU A 68 -5.13 -1.79 4.58
N ILE A 69 -5.37 -1.12 3.46
CA ILE A 69 -5.73 -1.77 2.20
C ILE A 69 -4.59 -2.65 1.70
N PHE A 70 -3.37 -2.16 1.76
CA PHE A 70 -2.20 -2.94 1.36
C PHE A 70 -2.12 -4.23 2.18
N ALA A 71 -2.28 -4.14 3.49
CA ALA A 71 -2.27 -5.30 4.38
C ALA A 71 -3.40 -6.29 4.06
N LEU A 72 -4.60 -5.78 3.80
CA LEU A 72 -5.75 -6.63 3.41
C LEU A 72 -5.48 -7.36 2.10
N LEU A 73 -4.97 -6.65 1.09
CA LEU A 73 -4.69 -7.25 -0.22
C LEU A 73 -3.66 -8.36 -0.15
N LEU A 74 -2.66 -8.22 0.72
CA LEU A 74 -1.65 -9.26 0.90
C LEU A 74 -2.21 -10.55 1.48
N ASN A 75 -3.38 -10.51 2.12
CA ASN A 75 -4.05 -11.69 2.63
C ASN A 75 -4.84 -12.45 1.55
N VAL A 76 -4.99 -11.86 0.37
CA VAL A 76 -5.72 -12.50 -0.73
C VAL A 76 -4.77 -13.42 -1.50
N SER A 77 -5.19 -14.67 -1.70
CA SER A 77 -4.39 -15.64 -2.47
C SER A 77 -4.10 -15.10 -3.87
N GLY A 78 -2.83 -15.15 -4.27
CA GLY A 78 -2.40 -14.71 -5.59
C GLY A 78 -2.06 -13.23 -5.69
N ILE A 79 -2.23 -12.45 -4.62
CA ILE A 79 -1.83 -11.03 -4.61
C ILE A 79 -0.55 -10.87 -3.79
N GLY A 80 0.53 -10.51 -4.48
CA GLY A 80 1.79 -10.17 -3.84
C GLY A 80 1.96 -8.68 -3.65
N PRO A 81 3.10 -8.26 -3.06
CA PRO A 81 3.34 -6.84 -2.76
C PRO A 81 3.28 -5.92 -3.97
N LYS A 82 3.80 -6.36 -5.11
CA LYS A 82 3.82 -5.53 -6.32
C LYS A 82 2.40 -5.22 -6.82
N THR A 83 1.57 -6.26 -6.91
CA THR A 83 0.17 -6.10 -7.33
C THR A 83 -0.59 -5.26 -6.30
N ALA A 84 -0.39 -5.53 -5.02
CA ALA A 84 -1.03 -4.76 -3.94
C ALA A 84 -0.65 -3.28 -4.02
N MET A 85 0.62 -2.95 -4.27
CA MET A 85 1.06 -1.57 -4.42
C MET A 85 0.43 -0.89 -5.63
N ASN A 86 0.32 -1.60 -6.75
CA ASN A 86 -0.32 -1.06 -7.94
C ASN A 86 -1.80 -0.75 -7.68
N ILE A 87 -2.48 -1.62 -6.95
CA ILE A 87 -3.88 -1.40 -6.58
C ILE A 87 -4.01 -0.19 -5.66
N VAL A 88 -3.21 -0.13 -4.61
CA VAL A 88 -3.23 1.02 -3.67
C VAL A 88 -2.98 2.33 -4.40
N SER A 89 -2.08 2.32 -5.39
CA SER A 89 -1.78 3.52 -6.20
C SER A 89 -2.95 4.00 -7.03
N SER A 90 -3.90 3.12 -7.36
CA SER A 90 -4.97 3.39 -8.32
C SER A 90 -6.33 3.64 -7.68
N VAL A 91 -6.49 3.43 -6.38
CA VAL A 91 -7.80 3.51 -5.74
C VAL A 91 -7.86 4.61 -4.69
N GLU A 92 -9.07 5.12 -4.47
CA GLU A 92 -9.35 5.90 -3.26
C GLU A 92 -9.72 4.89 -2.16
N PRO A 93 -9.04 4.92 -0.99
CA PRO A 93 -9.17 3.86 0.00
C PRO A 93 -10.60 3.57 0.47
N ASN A 94 -11.36 4.60 0.79
CA ASN A 94 -12.74 4.40 1.28
C ASN A 94 -13.64 3.81 0.21
N ARG A 95 -13.45 4.25 -1.04
CA ARG A 95 -14.21 3.71 -2.16
C ARG A 95 -13.89 2.24 -2.38
N PHE A 96 -12.61 1.87 -2.33
CA PHE A 96 -12.22 0.47 -2.46
C PHE A 96 -12.93 -0.40 -1.41
N LEU A 97 -12.92 0.04 -0.15
CA LEU A 97 -13.55 -0.70 0.93
C LEU A 97 -15.06 -0.84 0.72
N ASP A 98 -15.73 0.23 0.30
CA ASP A 98 -17.16 0.22 0.02
C ASP A 98 -17.51 -0.72 -1.13
N GLU A 99 -16.69 -0.71 -2.18
CA GLU A 99 -16.92 -1.56 -3.35
C GLU A 99 -16.71 -3.04 -3.04
N VAL A 100 -15.76 -3.37 -2.16
CA VAL A 100 -15.59 -4.75 -1.68
C VAL A 100 -16.79 -5.16 -0.82
N ALA A 101 -17.21 -4.30 0.09
CA ALA A 101 -18.34 -4.59 0.98
C ALA A 101 -19.63 -4.81 0.20
N SER A 102 -19.84 -4.09 -0.90
CA SER A 102 -21.00 -4.24 -1.77
C SER A 102 -20.84 -5.31 -2.85
N GLU A 103 -19.72 -6.03 -2.84
CA GLU A 103 -19.40 -7.12 -3.78
C GLU A 103 -19.43 -6.67 -5.25
N ASN A 104 -18.92 -5.47 -5.52
CA ASN A 104 -18.89 -4.94 -6.88
C ASN A 104 -17.73 -5.55 -7.68
N VAL A 105 -17.99 -6.73 -8.25
CA VAL A 105 -17.00 -7.46 -9.04
C VAL A 105 -16.55 -6.67 -10.27
N ALA A 106 -17.47 -5.92 -10.89
CA ALA A 106 -17.12 -5.11 -12.06
C ALA A 106 -16.05 -4.05 -11.75
N TYR A 107 -16.21 -3.37 -10.62
CA TYR A 107 -15.21 -2.41 -10.14
C TYR A 107 -13.87 -3.10 -9.91
N LEU A 108 -13.88 -4.22 -9.19
CA LEU A 108 -12.65 -4.93 -8.81
C LEU A 108 -11.92 -5.50 -10.02
N THR A 109 -12.65 -5.96 -11.03
CA THR A 109 -12.05 -6.49 -12.26
C THR A 109 -11.28 -5.40 -13.03
N GLY A 110 -11.65 -4.14 -12.85
CA GLY A 110 -10.95 -3.01 -13.45
C GLY A 110 -9.65 -2.63 -12.76
N LEU A 111 -9.32 -3.24 -11.62
CA LEU A 111 -8.09 -2.92 -10.91
C LEU A 111 -6.87 -3.53 -11.60
N PRO A 112 -5.68 -2.90 -11.47
CA PRO A 112 -4.46 -3.41 -12.11
C PRO A 112 -4.15 -4.85 -11.69
N GLY A 113 -3.96 -5.71 -12.67
CA GLY A 113 -3.59 -7.11 -12.44
C GLY A 113 -4.70 -8.01 -11.89
N ILE A 114 -5.93 -7.52 -11.83
CA ILE A 114 -7.07 -8.27 -11.29
C ILE A 114 -8.00 -8.68 -12.41
N GLY A 115 -8.18 -9.99 -12.58
CA GLY A 115 -9.18 -10.55 -13.47
C GLY A 115 -10.43 -10.97 -12.71
N SER A 116 -11.33 -11.68 -13.40
CA SER A 116 -12.59 -12.13 -12.82
C SER A 116 -12.39 -13.00 -11.58
N LYS A 117 -11.44 -13.96 -11.64
CA LYS A 117 -11.16 -14.84 -10.49
C LYS A 117 -10.54 -14.07 -9.32
N GLY A 118 -9.65 -13.13 -9.62
CA GLY A 118 -9.02 -12.29 -8.60
C GLY A 118 -10.05 -11.42 -7.89
N ALA A 119 -10.98 -10.83 -8.64
CA ALA A 119 -12.06 -10.02 -8.09
C ALA A 119 -12.94 -10.83 -7.14
N GLN A 120 -13.31 -12.04 -7.55
CA GLN A 120 -14.11 -12.93 -6.71
C GLN A 120 -13.38 -13.33 -5.43
N ARG A 121 -12.07 -13.57 -5.52
CA ARG A 121 -11.25 -13.88 -4.34
C ARG A 121 -11.16 -12.70 -3.38
N ILE A 122 -11.03 -11.48 -3.91
CA ILE A 122 -11.01 -10.29 -3.07
C ILE A 122 -12.30 -10.20 -2.26
N VAL A 123 -13.45 -10.35 -2.91
CA VAL A 123 -14.74 -10.34 -2.24
C VAL A 123 -14.80 -11.44 -1.18
N LEU A 124 -14.50 -12.67 -1.57
CA LEU A 124 -14.62 -13.83 -0.71
C LEU A 124 -13.74 -13.71 0.55
N GLU A 125 -12.49 -13.29 0.35
CA GLU A 125 -11.50 -13.28 1.44
C GLU A 125 -11.51 -11.99 2.26
N LEU A 126 -11.97 -10.86 1.73
CA LEU A 126 -11.90 -9.58 2.42
C LEU A 126 -13.22 -9.05 2.95
N LYS A 127 -14.36 -9.46 2.40
CA LYS A 127 -15.65 -8.91 2.78
C LYS A 127 -15.90 -8.95 4.29
N GLU A 128 -15.62 -10.09 4.92
CA GLU A 128 -15.81 -10.24 6.36
C GLU A 128 -14.82 -9.44 7.20
N ARG A 129 -13.62 -9.22 6.67
CA ARG A 129 -12.57 -8.47 7.37
C ARG A 129 -12.82 -6.96 7.39
N ILE A 130 -13.62 -6.47 6.45
CA ILE A 130 -13.91 -5.04 6.30
C ILE A 130 -15.11 -4.63 7.16
N ALA A 131 -16.00 -5.54 7.44
CA ALA A 131 -17.24 -5.28 8.17
C ALA A 131 -17.02 -4.79 9.61
#